data_abcd594a53b5b0ceae2b4ef251fa08be
#
_entry.id   abcd594a53b5b0ceae2b4ef251fa08be
#
_cell.length_a   1.000
_cell.length_b   1.000
_cell.length_c   1.000
_cell.angle_alpha   90.00
_cell.angle_beta   90.00
_cell.angle_gamma   90.00
#
_symmetry.space_group_name_H-M   'P 1'
#
loop_
_entity.id
_entity.type
_entity.pdbx_description
1 polymer ?
#
loop_
_entity_poly.entity_id
_entity_poly.type
_entity_poly.pdbx_seq_one_letter_code
_entity_poly.pdbx_strand_id
1 'polypeptide(L)'
;YGGTEIPKNSDMNSYNKFGNYYCPTNSAALTLKNAPFTEAFTMTVEAAAGIPDKYQGQIYRRLGDGAIAYRYYSNDGSRWLDYVYFVGKSSLTN
;
A
#
# COMPACT_ATOMS: atom_id res chain seq x y z
N TYR A 1 -13.05 7.98 11.50
CA TYR A 1 -12.17 7.38 10.53
C TYR A 1 -11.30 6.30 11.17
N GLY A 2 -11.24 5.18 10.55
CA GLY A 2 -10.41 4.09 11.04
C GLY A 2 -9.12 3.99 10.29
N GLY A 3 -8.07 3.63 10.98
CA GLY A 3 -6.79 3.44 10.36
C GLY A 3 -5.68 3.77 11.31
N THR A 4 -4.56 3.15 11.08
CA THR A 4 -3.38 3.33 11.92
C THR A 4 -2.34 4.10 11.13
N GLU A 5 -1.79 5.11 11.76
CA GLU A 5 -0.75 5.90 11.11
C GLU A 5 0.51 5.08 10.95
N ILE A 6 1.11 5.14 9.77
CA ILE A 6 2.35 4.46 9.48
C ILE A 6 3.50 5.29 10.03
N PRO A 7 4.31 4.73 10.96
CA PRO A 7 5.44 5.48 11.51
C PRO A 7 6.47 5.82 10.43
N LYS A 8 7.15 6.92 10.59
CA LYS A 8 8.23 7.30 9.70
C LYS A 8 9.30 6.22 9.67
N ASN A 9 9.92 6.07 8.52
CA ASN A 9 11.01 5.10 8.30
C ASN A 9 10.54 3.66 8.29
N SER A 10 9.22 3.42 8.23
CA SER A 10 8.70 2.07 8.16
C SER A 10 9.02 1.43 6.81
N ASP A 11 9.06 0.11 6.80
CA ASP A 11 9.25 -0.67 5.58
C ASP A 11 7.91 -1.29 5.20
N MET A 12 7.42 -0.96 4.03
CA MET A 12 6.12 -1.48 3.59
C MET A 12 6.12 -2.99 3.40
N ASN A 13 7.30 -3.59 3.27
CA ASN A 13 7.37 -5.05 3.19
C ASN A 13 6.97 -5.74 4.49
N SER A 14 6.97 -5.02 5.60
CA SER A 14 6.59 -5.61 6.88
C SER A 14 5.08 -5.53 7.14
N TYR A 15 4.32 -4.89 6.27
CA TYR A 15 2.88 -4.72 6.47
C TYR A 15 2.13 -5.88 5.86
N ASN A 16 2.02 -6.96 6.62
CA ASN A 16 1.39 -8.18 6.14
C ASN A 16 0.20 -8.63 7.01
N LYS A 17 -0.27 -7.78 7.93
CA LYS A 17 -1.42 -8.08 8.75
C LYS A 17 -2.62 -7.30 8.27
N PHE A 18 -3.78 -7.94 8.26
CA PHE A 18 -5.01 -7.30 7.86
C PHE A 18 -5.22 -5.98 8.61
N GLY A 19 -5.61 -4.95 7.88
CA GLY A 19 -5.89 -3.67 8.52
C GLY A 19 -5.84 -2.52 7.54
N ASN A 20 -6.23 -1.36 8.05
CA ASN A 20 -6.19 -0.11 7.32
C ASN A 20 -5.13 0.80 7.93
N TYR A 21 -4.37 1.44 7.07
CA TYR A 21 -3.25 2.29 7.49
C TYR A 21 -3.23 3.55 6.64
N TYR A 22 -2.49 4.55 7.10
CA TYR A 22 -2.37 5.78 6.31
C TYR A 22 -1.04 6.46 6.57
N CYS A 23 -0.60 7.20 5.56
CA CYS A 23 0.58 8.05 5.64
C CYS A 23 0.09 9.47 5.43
N PRO A 24 0.14 10.34 6.45
CA PRO A 24 -0.60 11.59 6.40
C PRO A 24 0.06 12.71 5.60
N THR A 25 1.36 12.64 5.36
CA THR A 25 2.05 13.74 4.69
C THR A 25 3.03 13.22 3.65
N ASN A 26 3.34 14.09 2.69
CA ASN A 26 4.32 13.74 1.69
C ASN A 26 5.70 13.56 2.28
N SER A 27 6.05 14.41 3.26
CA SER A 27 7.37 14.29 3.88
C SER A 27 7.53 12.97 4.62
N ALA A 28 6.47 12.48 5.25
CA ALA A 28 6.52 11.18 5.91
C ALA A 28 6.67 10.06 4.88
N ALA A 29 5.98 10.18 3.75
CA ALA A 29 6.05 9.16 2.70
C ALA A 29 7.46 9.00 2.15
N LEU A 30 8.22 10.09 2.11
CA LEU A 30 9.59 10.03 1.61
C LEU A 30 10.50 9.20 2.52
N THR A 31 10.12 8.97 3.76
CA THR A 31 10.92 8.19 4.69
C THR A 31 10.66 6.69 4.61
N LEU A 32 9.61 6.30 3.91
CA LEU A 32 9.18 4.89 3.88
C LEU A 32 10.01 4.11 2.87
N LYS A 33 10.21 2.83 3.19
CA LYS A 33 10.96 1.92 2.32
C LYS A 33 9.97 1.06 1.56
N ASN A 34 10.26 0.83 0.29
CA ASN A 34 9.45 -0.04 -0.57
C ASN A 34 8.01 0.43 -0.73
N ALA A 35 7.79 1.73 -0.58
CA ALA A 35 6.46 2.30 -0.77
C ALA A 35 6.24 2.61 -2.26
N PRO A 36 4.99 2.57 -2.72
CA PRO A 36 4.71 2.84 -4.13
C PRO A 36 4.69 4.33 -4.47
N PHE A 37 4.50 5.17 -3.46
CA PHE A 37 4.35 6.61 -3.66
C PHE A 37 5.29 7.38 -2.75
N THR A 38 5.62 8.58 -3.17
CA THR A 38 6.36 9.53 -2.34
C THR A 38 5.43 10.62 -1.78
N GLU A 39 4.13 10.45 -1.95
CA GLU A 39 3.11 11.36 -1.44
C GLU A 39 2.23 10.63 -0.45
N ALA A 40 1.44 11.38 0.30
CA ALA A 40 0.51 10.84 1.29
C ALA A 40 -0.46 9.86 0.65
N PHE A 41 -0.80 8.80 1.38
CA PHE A 41 -1.69 7.77 0.86
C PHE A 41 -2.40 7.04 1.99
N THR A 42 -3.44 6.31 1.61
CA THR A 42 -4.04 5.30 2.49
C THR A 42 -3.69 3.93 1.96
N MET A 43 -3.67 2.96 2.86
CA MET A 43 -3.33 1.59 2.49
C MET A 43 -4.24 0.62 3.22
N THR A 44 -4.67 -0.42 2.52
CA THR A 44 -5.37 -1.54 3.13
C THR A 44 -4.54 -2.79 2.87
N VAL A 45 -4.32 -3.55 3.94
CA VAL A 45 -3.70 -4.86 3.84
C VAL A 45 -4.81 -5.89 3.89
N GLU A 46 -4.88 -6.72 2.86
CA GLU A 46 -5.87 -7.79 2.77
C GLU A 46 -5.24 -9.12 3.15
N ALA A 47 -6.03 -9.98 3.76
CA ALA A 47 -5.59 -11.32 4.07
C ALA A 47 -6.80 -12.23 4.00
N ALA A 48 -6.62 -13.40 3.43
CA ALA A 48 -7.71 -14.36 3.35
C ALA A 48 -7.93 -15.01 4.71
N ALA A 49 -9.17 -15.09 5.12
CA ALA A 49 -9.51 -15.76 6.38
C ALA A 49 -9.10 -17.22 6.30
N GLY A 50 -8.49 -17.71 7.36
CA GLY A 50 -8.06 -19.11 7.41
C GLY A 50 -6.76 -19.40 6.69
N ILE A 51 -6.15 -18.40 6.06
CA ILE A 51 -4.88 -18.56 5.37
C ILE A 51 -3.94 -17.46 5.82
N PRO A 52 -3.50 -17.48 7.06
CA PRO A 52 -2.59 -16.45 7.55
C PRO A 52 -1.22 -16.58 6.87
N ASP A 53 -0.59 -15.45 6.69
CA ASP A 53 0.77 -15.36 6.15
C ASP A 53 0.89 -15.81 4.69
N LYS A 54 -0.21 -15.87 3.97
CA LYS A 54 -0.21 -16.19 2.55
C LYS A 54 -1.22 -15.32 1.82
N TYR A 55 -0.88 -15.00 0.59
CA TYR A 55 -1.79 -14.29 -0.32
C TYR A 55 -2.23 -12.93 0.20
N GLN A 56 -1.42 -12.33 1.06
CA GLN A 56 -1.70 -10.98 1.50
C GLN A 56 -1.58 -10.03 0.32
N GLY A 57 -2.43 -9.01 0.32
CA GLY A 57 -2.38 -7.96 -0.67
C GLY A 57 -2.28 -6.61 0.00
N GLN A 58 -1.65 -5.67 -0.67
CA GLN A 58 -1.62 -4.28 -0.23
C GLN A 58 -2.22 -3.43 -1.32
N ILE A 59 -3.20 -2.62 -0.96
CA ILE A 59 -3.83 -1.68 -1.89
C ILE A 59 -3.60 -0.28 -1.34
N TYR A 60 -3.02 0.58 -2.16
CA TYR A 60 -2.70 1.95 -1.79
C TYR A 60 -3.51 2.91 -2.63
N ARG A 61 -3.91 4.00 -2.04
CA ARG A 61 -4.56 5.09 -2.78
C ARG A 61 -3.88 6.40 -2.40
N ARG A 62 -3.32 7.08 -3.40
CA ARG A 62 -2.68 8.36 -3.18
C ARG A 62 -3.73 9.42 -2.93
N LEU A 63 -3.51 10.26 -1.93
CA LEU A 63 -4.54 11.19 -1.50
C LEU A 63 -4.74 12.35 -2.47
N GLY A 64 -3.69 12.76 -3.15
CA GLY A 64 -3.78 13.93 -4.00
C GLY A 64 -4.67 13.75 -5.21
N ASP A 65 -4.61 12.59 -5.85
CA ASP A 65 -5.33 12.37 -7.10
C ASP A 65 -6.05 11.03 -7.16
N GLY A 66 -5.98 10.23 -6.10
CA GLY A 66 -6.66 8.96 -6.07
C GLY A 66 -6.00 7.85 -6.87
N ALA A 67 -4.78 8.05 -7.34
CA ALA A 67 -4.05 6.98 -8.03
C ALA A 67 -3.94 5.77 -7.12
N ILE A 68 -4.03 4.58 -7.71
CA ILE A 68 -4.02 3.34 -6.96
C ILE A 68 -2.79 2.54 -7.33
N ALA A 69 -2.17 1.94 -6.33
CA ALA A 69 -1.13 0.94 -6.52
C ALA A 69 -1.51 -0.28 -5.70
N TYR A 70 -1.20 -1.45 -6.22
CA TYR A 70 -1.41 -2.63 -5.42
C TYR A 70 -0.33 -3.66 -5.73
N ARG A 71 -0.14 -4.55 -4.79
CA ARG A 71 0.75 -5.71 -4.96
C ARG A 71 0.26 -6.80 -4.04
N TYR A 72 0.76 -8.01 -4.26
CA TYR A 72 0.46 -9.06 -3.33
C TYR A 72 1.71 -9.91 -3.06
N TYR A 73 1.64 -10.70 -2.01
CA TYR A 73 2.75 -11.50 -1.56
C TYR A 73 2.75 -12.84 -2.28
N SER A 74 3.87 -13.15 -2.91
CA SER A 74 4.00 -14.40 -3.62
C SER A 74 4.23 -15.52 -2.63
N ASN A 75 3.33 -16.48 -2.59
CA ASN A 75 3.49 -17.63 -1.72
C ASN A 75 4.67 -18.48 -2.14
N ASP A 76 4.88 -18.60 -3.44
CA ASP A 76 5.97 -19.44 -3.95
C ASP A 76 7.33 -18.83 -3.70
N GLY A 77 7.47 -17.55 -3.95
CA GLY A 77 8.75 -16.87 -3.84
C GLY A 77 9.02 -16.27 -2.46
N SER A 78 8.04 -16.31 -1.59
CA SER A 78 8.13 -15.72 -0.25
C SER A 78 8.57 -14.26 -0.34
N ARG A 79 7.99 -13.51 -1.26
CA ARG A 79 8.34 -12.12 -1.46
C ARG A 79 7.16 -11.36 -2.01
N TRP A 80 7.22 -10.04 -1.86
CA TRP A 80 6.24 -9.16 -2.47
C TRP A 80 6.52 -9.05 -3.96
N LEU A 81 5.46 -9.08 -4.77
CA LEU A 81 5.58 -8.87 -6.20
C LEU A 81 5.63 -7.38 -6.50
N ASP A 82 5.96 -7.03 -7.73
CA ASP A 82 6.07 -5.65 -8.13
C ASP A 82 4.71 -4.95 -8.04
N TYR A 83 4.75 -3.64 -7.78
CA TYR A 83 3.54 -2.85 -7.74
C TYR A 83 2.90 -2.74 -9.11
N VAL A 84 1.58 -2.78 -9.13
CA VAL A 84 0.79 -2.47 -10.30
C VAL A 84 0.11 -1.14 -10.03
N TYR A 85 0.20 -0.21 -10.96
CA TYR A 85 -0.31 1.14 -10.78
C TYR A 85 -1.49 1.42 -11.69
N PHE A 86 -2.48 2.12 -11.13
CA PHE A 86 -3.58 2.68 -11.89
C PHE A 86 -3.54 4.18 -11.74
N VAL A 87 -3.37 4.88 -12.84
CA VAL A 87 -3.26 6.32 -12.83
C VAL A 87 -4.61 6.94 -12.51
N GLY A 88 -4.59 8.15 -12.02
CA GLY A 88 -5.83 8.84 -11.75
C GLY A 88 -6.66 9.09 -12.99
N LYS A 89 -7.84 9.61 -12.78
CA LYS A 89 -8.80 9.78 -13.85
C LYS A 89 -8.34 10.67 -14.98
N SER A 90 -7.32 11.48 -14.76
CA SER A 90 -6.83 12.35 -15.80
C SER A 90 -6.41 11.58 -17.04
N SER A 91 -6.06 10.34 -16.90
CA SER A 91 -5.70 9.52 -18.03
C SER A 91 -6.93 9.02 -18.80
N LEU A 92 -8.10 9.21 -18.24
CA LEU A 92 -9.34 8.72 -18.84
C LEU A 92 -10.16 9.81 -19.51
N THR A 93 -10.00 11.01 -19.09
CA THR A 93 -10.76 12.11 -19.66
C THR A 93 -10.16 12.56 -20.94
N ASN A 94 -10.65 12.83 -21.42
CA ASN A 94 -10.07 13.37 -22.43
C ASN A 94 -10.01 13.36 -23.19
#